data_95f443e3f58294b0cf81ea7d83d1ec6c
#
_entry.id   95f443e3f58294b0cf81ea7d83d1ec6c
#
_cell.length_a   1.000
_cell.length_b   1.000
_cell.length_c   1.000
_cell.angle_alpha   90.00
_cell.angle_beta   90.00
_cell.angle_gamma   90.00
#
_symmetry.space_group_name_H-M   'P 1'
#
loop_
_entity.id
_entity.type
_entity.pdbx_description
1 polymer ?
#
loop_
_entity_poly.entity_id
_entity_poly.type
_entity_poly.pdbx_seq_one_letter_code
_entity_poly.pdbx_strand_id
1 'polypeptide(L)'
;MSKALDIATLGAKVYVRSRDHCPPHVHVTHAGEGWEARLAFSYLDASIRLLDVVPLARAPRLAALNTVAGTVAANLPDCRAAWWRIHGKTCLNGQWLKIAADGAGRPAIRTEPGALQVARSHYDVAQGAVILFFKGQTESRTWRLT
;
A
#
# COMPACT_ATOMS: atom_id res chain seq x y z
N MET A 1 12.16 11.45 3.44
CA MET A 1 11.54 11.12 2.14
C MET A 1 12.32 9.99 1.48
N SER A 2 11.63 9.01 0.96
CA SER A 2 12.24 7.88 0.26
C SER A 2 11.62 7.73 -1.12
N LYS A 3 12.48 7.76 -2.16
CA LYS A 3 12.04 7.52 -3.53
C LYS A 3 11.79 6.02 -3.73
N ALA A 4 10.60 5.67 -4.21
CA ALA A 4 10.24 4.30 -4.54
C ALA A 4 10.66 3.94 -5.98
N LEU A 5 10.33 4.81 -6.93
CA LEU A 5 10.67 4.61 -8.35
C LEU A 5 10.49 5.91 -9.18
N ASP A 6 10.92 5.85 -10.42
CA ASP A 6 10.66 6.87 -11.43
C ASP A 6 9.66 6.33 -12.47
N ILE A 7 8.78 7.20 -12.96
CA ILE A 7 7.89 6.92 -14.09
C ILE A 7 8.43 7.71 -15.28
N ALA A 8 9.45 7.14 -15.94
CA ALA A 8 10.21 7.83 -16.99
C ALA A 8 9.33 8.29 -18.16
N THR A 9 8.33 7.51 -18.55
CA THR A 9 7.42 7.83 -19.66
C THR A 9 6.59 9.10 -19.42
N LEU A 10 6.38 9.47 -18.14
CA LEU A 10 5.63 10.67 -17.75
C LEU A 10 6.52 11.76 -17.16
N GLY A 11 7.80 11.49 -16.91
CA GLY A 11 8.67 12.41 -16.17
C GLY A 11 8.24 12.60 -14.72
N ALA A 12 7.57 11.63 -14.14
CA ALA A 12 7.09 11.66 -12.76
C ALA A 12 7.97 10.81 -11.84
N LYS A 13 7.94 11.12 -10.55
CA LYS A 13 8.67 10.39 -9.51
C LYS A 13 7.73 9.96 -8.39
N VAL A 14 8.02 8.82 -7.80
CA VAL A 14 7.19 8.22 -6.75
C VAL A 14 7.95 8.23 -5.43
N TYR A 15 7.36 8.84 -4.40
CA TYR A 15 7.97 9.02 -3.08
C TYR A 15 7.06 8.57 -1.94
N VAL A 16 7.68 8.19 -0.82
CA VAL A 16 7.05 8.10 0.50
C VAL A 16 7.66 9.20 1.38
N ARG A 17 6.83 9.93 2.12
CA ARG A 17 7.27 11.01 2.99
C ARG A 17 7.21 10.61 4.46
N SER A 18 8.12 11.17 5.27
CA SER A 18 8.25 10.83 6.69
C SER A 18 7.06 11.22 7.56
N ARG A 19 6.26 12.19 7.11
CA ARG A 19 5.07 12.65 7.84
C ARG A 19 3.77 12.02 7.36
N ASP A 20 3.86 11.06 6.46
CA ASP A 20 2.67 10.38 5.95
C ASP A 20 1.98 9.57 7.05
N HIS A 21 0.66 9.52 6.99
CA HIS A 21 -0.20 8.76 7.89
C HIS A 21 -0.84 7.59 7.16
N CYS A 22 -1.27 6.58 7.91
CA CYS A 22 -2.07 5.48 7.35
C CYS A 22 -3.31 6.00 6.60
N PRO A 23 -3.73 5.36 5.52
CA PRO A 23 -3.21 4.10 4.97
C PRO A 23 -1.86 4.27 4.25
N PRO A 24 -1.15 3.16 3.94
CA PRO A 24 0.06 3.24 3.14
C PRO A 24 -0.24 3.90 1.79
N HIS A 25 0.57 4.87 1.41
CA HIS A 25 0.39 5.56 0.13
C HIS A 25 1.72 6.10 -0.40
N VAL A 26 1.71 6.42 -1.66
CA VAL A 26 2.82 7.09 -2.34
C VAL A 26 2.37 8.43 -2.88
N HIS A 27 3.32 9.34 -2.99
CA HIS A 27 3.19 10.62 -3.67
C HIS A 27 3.83 10.51 -5.04
N VAL A 28 3.07 10.77 -6.09
CA VAL A 28 3.57 10.82 -7.47
C VAL A 28 3.62 12.27 -7.87
N THR A 29 4.83 12.78 -8.11
CA THR A 29 5.06 14.19 -8.41
C THR A 29 5.55 14.39 -9.83
N HIS A 30 5.01 15.37 -10.53
CA HIS A 30 5.49 15.81 -11.83
C HIS A 30 5.91 17.28 -11.72
N ALA A 31 7.21 17.52 -11.60
CA ALA A 31 7.73 18.87 -11.40
C ALA A 31 7.44 19.79 -12.57
N GLY A 32 7.57 19.29 -13.81
CA GLY A 32 7.34 20.08 -15.02
C GLY A 32 5.90 20.58 -15.17
N GLU A 33 4.92 19.72 -14.91
CA GLU A 33 3.49 20.07 -15.00
C GLU A 33 2.92 20.58 -13.68
N GLY A 34 3.66 20.41 -12.59
CA GLY A 34 3.31 20.99 -11.29
C GLY A 34 2.13 20.33 -10.60
N TRP A 35 1.92 19.02 -10.75
CA TRP A 35 0.91 18.27 -10.02
C TRP A 35 1.51 17.20 -9.13
N GLU A 36 0.75 16.79 -8.14
CA GLU A 36 1.04 15.67 -7.27
C GLU A 36 -0.22 14.83 -7.08
N ALA A 37 -0.10 13.53 -7.27
CA ALA A 37 -1.16 12.57 -6.99
C ALA A 37 -0.75 11.70 -5.79
N ARG A 38 -1.72 11.38 -4.92
CA ARG A 38 -1.53 10.41 -3.84
C ARG A 38 -2.32 9.16 -4.14
N LEU A 39 -1.64 8.01 -4.07
CA LEU A 39 -2.24 6.70 -4.33
C LEU A 39 -2.01 5.79 -3.15
N ALA A 40 -3.10 5.29 -2.56
CA ALA A 40 -3.04 4.31 -1.50
C ALA A 40 -2.81 2.90 -2.08
N PHE A 41 -2.07 2.10 -1.34
CA PHE A 41 -1.85 0.69 -1.64
C PHE A 41 -2.03 -0.14 -0.37
N SER A 42 -2.04 -1.47 -0.53
CA SER A 42 -2.29 -2.40 0.56
C SER A 42 -1.13 -3.36 0.77
N TYR A 43 -0.96 -3.80 2.02
CA TYR A 43 -0.10 -4.93 2.34
C TYR A 43 -0.86 -6.27 2.33
N LEU A 44 -2.10 -6.30 1.84
CA LEU A 44 -2.91 -7.51 1.76
C LEU A 44 -3.17 -7.96 0.33
N ASP A 45 -3.29 -7.02 -0.59
CA ASP A 45 -3.67 -7.29 -1.97
C ASP A 45 -3.03 -6.29 -2.95
N ALA A 46 -3.36 -6.39 -4.21
CA ALA A 46 -2.82 -5.54 -5.27
C ALA A 46 -3.69 -4.30 -5.55
N SER A 47 -4.62 -3.96 -4.67
CA SER A 47 -5.50 -2.81 -4.88
C SER A 47 -4.73 -1.49 -4.81
N ILE A 48 -5.10 -0.57 -5.70
CA ILE A 48 -4.60 0.80 -5.76
C ILE A 48 -5.79 1.74 -5.73
N ARG A 49 -5.71 2.80 -4.94
CA ARG A 49 -6.76 3.79 -4.85
C ARG A 49 -6.19 5.20 -4.94
N LEU A 50 -6.67 5.97 -5.90
CA LEU A 50 -6.33 7.38 -5.98
C LEU A 50 -7.00 8.12 -4.82
N LEU A 51 -6.21 8.79 -3.99
CA LEU A 51 -6.71 9.58 -2.85
C LEU A 51 -7.05 11.00 -3.29
N ASP A 52 -6.13 11.66 -3.98
CA ASP A 52 -6.33 13.02 -4.51
C ASP A 52 -5.27 13.38 -5.54
N VAL A 53 -5.51 14.53 -6.19
CA VAL A 53 -4.55 15.20 -7.07
C VAL A 53 -4.54 16.68 -6.71
N VAL A 54 -3.36 17.24 -6.48
CA VAL A 54 -3.21 18.64 -6.11
C VAL A 54 -2.14 19.33 -6.95
N PRO A 55 -2.34 20.58 -7.40
CA PRO A 55 -3.63 21.29 -7.37
C PRO A 55 -4.57 20.73 -8.42
N LEU A 56 -5.86 20.74 -8.14
CA LEU A 56 -6.87 20.21 -9.07
C LEU A 56 -6.84 20.91 -10.43
N ALA A 57 -6.54 22.20 -10.45
CA ALA A 57 -6.41 22.98 -11.68
C ALA A 57 -5.30 22.50 -12.63
N ARG A 58 -4.33 21.74 -12.12
CA ARG A 58 -3.22 21.17 -12.89
C ARG A 58 -3.28 19.64 -12.98
N ALA A 59 -4.41 19.06 -12.62
CA ALA A 59 -4.59 17.61 -12.68
C ALA A 59 -4.31 17.10 -14.09
N PRO A 60 -3.55 15.99 -14.22
CA PRO A 60 -3.26 15.40 -15.52
C PRO A 60 -4.52 14.78 -16.12
N ARG A 61 -4.46 14.45 -17.41
CA ARG A 61 -5.53 13.73 -18.10
C ARG A 61 -5.76 12.37 -17.45
N LEU A 62 -6.97 11.84 -17.59
CA LEU A 62 -7.33 10.51 -17.08
C LEU A 62 -6.37 9.42 -17.59
N ALA A 63 -5.98 9.48 -18.87
CA ALA A 63 -5.02 8.53 -19.43
C ALA A 63 -3.68 8.54 -18.70
N ALA A 64 -3.18 9.73 -18.30
CA ALA A 64 -1.95 9.85 -17.55
C ALA A 64 -2.12 9.31 -16.11
N LEU A 65 -3.25 9.58 -15.46
CA LEU A 65 -3.56 9.02 -14.14
C LEU A 65 -3.65 7.49 -14.18
N ASN A 66 -4.24 6.93 -15.24
CA ASN A 66 -4.29 5.49 -15.42
C ASN A 66 -2.90 4.89 -15.61
N THR A 67 -2.01 5.57 -16.33
CA THR A 67 -0.61 5.16 -16.48
C THR A 67 0.11 5.19 -15.13
N VAL A 68 -0.10 6.24 -14.34
CA VAL A 68 0.44 6.37 -12.99
C VAL A 68 -0.03 5.21 -12.10
N ALA A 69 -1.33 4.96 -12.05
CA ALA A 69 -1.90 3.89 -11.24
C ALA A 69 -1.39 2.51 -11.68
N GLY A 70 -1.34 2.27 -13.00
CA GLY A 70 -0.82 1.02 -13.56
C GLY A 70 0.65 0.79 -13.23
N THR A 71 1.47 1.84 -13.29
CA THR A 71 2.90 1.75 -12.97
C THR A 71 3.12 1.50 -11.47
N VAL A 72 2.36 2.16 -10.61
CA VAL A 72 2.41 1.90 -9.15
C VAL A 72 1.98 0.46 -8.87
N ALA A 73 0.90 0.00 -9.48
CA ALA A 73 0.41 -1.37 -9.31
C ALA A 73 1.45 -2.42 -9.76
N ALA A 74 2.14 -2.15 -10.87
CA ALA A 74 3.19 -3.04 -11.40
C ALA A 74 4.47 -3.03 -10.53
N ASN A 75 4.64 -2.06 -9.64
CA ASN A 75 5.82 -1.88 -8.80
C ASN A 75 5.48 -1.82 -7.31
N LEU A 76 4.43 -2.50 -6.89
CA LEU A 76 4.02 -2.54 -5.48
C LEU A 76 5.14 -2.99 -4.53
N PRO A 77 5.98 -3.98 -4.84
CA PRO A 77 7.09 -4.33 -3.96
C PRO A 77 8.00 -3.15 -3.62
N ASP A 78 8.33 -2.30 -4.59
CA ASP A 78 9.14 -1.10 -4.35
C ASP A 78 8.41 -0.08 -3.47
N CYS A 79 7.11 0.11 -3.69
CA CYS A 79 6.29 1.01 -2.89
C CYS A 79 6.17 0.51 -1.44
N ARG A 80 5.93 -0.78 -1.24
CA ARG A 80 5.86 -1.41 0.08
C ARG A 80 7.19 -1.32 0.81
N ALA A 81 8.30 -1.57 0.13
CA ALA A 81 9.64 -1.46 0.72
C ALA A 81 9.95 -0.01 1.13
N ALA A 82 9.61 0.97 0.31
CA ALA A 82 9.81 2.38 0.62
C ALA A 82 9.00 2.83 1.84
N TRP A 83 7.72 2.44 1.90
CA TRP A 83 6.86 2.74 3.04
C TRP A 83 7.38 2.09 4.33
N TRP A 84 7.72 0.82 4.27
CA TRP A 84 8.24 0.07 5.41
C TRP A 84 9.53 0.70 5.93
N ARG A 85 10.43 1.08 5.04
CA ARG A 85 11.71 1.71 5.41
C ARG A 85 11.52 3.02 6.19
N ILE A 86 10.51 3.82 5.82
CA ILE A 86 10.23 5.11 6.45
C ILE A 86 9.40 4.93 7.73
N HIS A 87 8.36 4.11 7.70
CA HIS A 87 7.35 4.07 8.76
C HIS A 87 7.44 2.84 9.67
N GLY A 88 8.02 1.73 9.22
CA GLY A 88 8.14 0.51 10.01
C GLY A 88 6.79 -0.08 10.44
N LYS A 89 5.73 0.15 9.67
CA LYS A 89 4.39 -0.34 9.95
C LYS A 89 3.63 -0.62 8.66
N THR A 90 2.70 -1.56 8.70
CA THR A 90 1.86 -1.92 7.55
C THR A 90 0.49 -1.26 7.58
N CYS A 91 0.14 -0.59 8.66
CA CYS A 91 -1.18 -0.01 8.91
C CYS A 91 -2.31 -1.05 9.02
N LEU A 92 -1.98 -2.30 9.30
CA LEU A 92 -2.97 -3.37 9.42
C LEU A 92 -3.47 -3.58 10.84
N ASN A 93 -2.80 -3.03 11.84
CA ASN A 93 -3.17 -3.21 13.25
C ASN A 93 -4.62 -2.77 13.49
N GLY A 94 -5.38 -3.64 14.15
CA GLY A 94 -6.79 -3.41 14.44
C GLY A 94 -7.75 -3.81 13.33
N GLN A 95 -7.26 -4.12 12.13
CA GLN A 95 -8.11 -4.58 11.03
C GLN A 95 -8.57 -6.01 11.24
N TRP A 96 -9.77 -6.32 10.74
CA TRP A 96 -10.36 -7.66 10.80
C TRP A 96 -10.16 -8.37 9.48
N LEU A 97 -9.70 -9.62 9.57
CA LEU A 97 -9.45 -10.47 8.40
C LEU A 97 -10.12 -11.82 8.59
N LYS A 98 -10.51 -12.45 7.49
CA LYS A 98 -10.97 -13.82 7.47
C LYS A 98 -10.06 -14.66 6.60
N ILE A 99 -9.55 -15.75 7.16
CA ILE A 99 -8.65 -16.67 6.48
C ILE A 99 -9.41 -17.96 6.20
N ALA A 100 -9.48 -18.32 4.92
CA ALA A 100 -10.10 -19.54 4.48
C ALA A 100 -9.21 -20.78 4.79
N ALA A 101 -9.78 -21.97 4.67
CA ALA A 101 -9.07 -23.21 4.94
C ALA A 101 -7.85 -23.41 4.03
N ASP A 102 -7.87 -22.88 2.81
CA ASP A 102 -6.76 -22.93 1.86
C ASP A 102 -5.65 -21.90 2.14
N GLY A 103 -5.81 -21.09 3.19
CA GLY A 103 -4.87 -20.03 3.54
C GLY A 103 -5.12 -18.69 2.86
N ALA A 104 -6.04 -18.62 1.91
CA ALA A 104 -6.44 -17.36 1.30
C ALA A 104 -7.17 -16.49 2.32
N GLY A 105 -6.95 -15.17 2.24
CA GLY A 105 -7.55 -14.26 3.18
C GLY A 105 -8.16 -13.05 2.51
N ARG A 106 -9.05 -12.40 3.24
CA ARG A 106 -9.72 -11.18 2.79
C ARG A 106 -10.04 -10.26 3.97
N PRO A 107 -10.21 -8.97 3.74
CA PRO A 107 -10.78 -8.07 4.74
C PRO A 107 -12.16 -8.58 5.17
N ALA A 108 -12.46 -8.41 6.45
CA ALA A 108 -13.71 -8.85 7.06
C ALA A 108 -14.25 -7.76 8.00
N ILE A 109 -15.48 -7.91 8.43
CA ILE A 109 -16.05 -7.08 9.47
C ILE A 109 -15.99 -7.82 10.81
N ARG A 110 -16.01 -7.07 11.89
CA ARG A 110 -15.89 -7.60 13.26
C ARG A 110 -16.92 -8.69 13.58
N THR A 111 -18.12 -8.57 13.05
CA THR A 111 -19.22 -9.48 13.34
C THR A 111 -19.23 -10.74 12.47
N GLU A 112 -18.34 -10.82 11.50
CA GLU A 112 -18.29 -11.97 10.60
C GLU A 112 -17.75 -13.20 11.34
N PRO A 113 -18.42 -14.37 11.24
CA PRO A 113 -17.92 -15.58 11.90
C PRO A 113 -16.51 -15.96 11.44
N GLY A 114 -15.62 -16.23 12.40
CA GLY A 114 -14.24 -16.59 12.12
C GLY A 114 -13.32 -15.40 11.79
N ALA A 115 -13.83 -14.17 11.88
CA ALA A 115 -12.99 -13.00 11.68
C ALA A 115 -11.96 -12.87 12.81
N LEU A 116 -10.71 -12.57 12.44
CA LEU A 116 -9.59 -12.38 13.35
C LEU A 116 -9.10 -10.94 13.27
N GLN A 117 -8.79 -10.34 14.41
CA GLN A 117 -8.28 -8.97 14.46
C GLN A 117 -6.76 -8.97 14.52
N VAL A 118 -6.13 -8.20 13.64
CA VAL A 118 -4.67 -8.06 13.62
C VAL A 118 -4.22 -7.29 14.87
N ALA A 119 -3.36 -7.92 15.66
CA ALA A 119 -2.72 -7.27 16.82
C ALA A 119 -1.47 -6.50 16.38
N ARG A 120 -0.64 -7.12 15.54
CA ARG A 120 0.56 -6.52 14.97
C ARG A 120 0.95 -7.23 13.69
N SER A 121 1.79 -6.60 12.90
CA SER A 121 2.26 -7.16 11.64
C SER A 121 3.68 -6.71 11.35
N HIS A 122 4.37 -7.48 10.50
CA HIS A 122 5.72 -7.20 10.05
C HIS A 122 5.81 -7.48 8.55
N TYR A 123 6.47 -6.60 7.80
CA TYR A 123 6.71 -6.81 6.38
C TYR A 123 8.12 -7.35 6.16
N ASP A 124 8.20 -8.53 5.55
CA ASP A 124 9.47 -9.12 5.12
C ASP A 124 9.77 -8.67 3.69
N VAL A 125 10.67 -7.70 3.57
CA VAL A 125 11.03 -7.09 2.27
C VAL A 125 11.66 -8.13 1.34
N ALA A 126 12.49 -9.02 1.88
CA ALA A 126 13.22 -10.01 1.08
C ALA A 126 12.26 -11.03 0.45
N GLN A 127 11.21 -11.43 1.15
CA GLN A 127 10.23 -12.41 0.68
C GLN A 127 8.98 -11.77 0.06
N GLY A 128 8.79 -10.46 0.21
CA GLY A 128 7.57 -9.79 -0.21
C GLY A 128 6.33 -10.33 0.50
N ALA A 129 6.46 -10.64 1.79
CA ALA A 129 5.41 -11.26 2.58
C ALA A 129 5.12 -10.44 3.83
N VAL A 130 3.88 -10.49 4.30
CA VAL A 130 3.47 -9.89 5.57
C VAL A 130 3.26 -10.99 6.59
N ILE A 131 3.86 -10.82 7.77
CA ILE A 131 3.66 -11.73 8.90
C ILE A 131 2.63 -11.09 9.82
N LEU A 132 1.52 -11.79 10.04
CA LEU A 132 0.39 -11.31 10.83
C LEU A 132 0.33 -12.02 12.17
N PHE A 133 0.11 -11.24 13.23
CA PHE A 133 -0.16 -11.73 14.57
C PHE A 133 -1.57 -11.28 14.97
N PHE A 134 -2.45 -12.23 15.28
CA PHE A 134 -3.84 -11.94 15.61
C PHE A 134 -4.08 -11.94 17.10
N LYS A 135 -5.00 -11.12 17.57
CA LYS A 135 -5.41 -11.08 18.97
C LYS A 135 -5.95 -12.45 19.39
N GLY A 136 -5.49 -12.96 20.52
CA GLY A 136 -5.90 -14.25 21.06
C GLY A 136 -5.28 -15.47 20.37
N GLN A 137 -4.39 -15.28 19.42
CA GLN A 137 -3.67 -16.34 18.73
C GLN A 137 -2.20 -16.34 19.16
N THR A 138 -1.62 -17.53 19.34
CA THR A 138 -0.20 -17.67 19.71
C THR A 138 0.70 -17.78 18.49
N GLU A 139 0.17 -18.26 17.37
CA GLU A 139 0.94 -18.45 16.15
C GLU A 139 0.74 -17.32 15.16
N SER A 140 1.82 -16.94 14.47
CA SER A 140 1.76 -15.99 13.37
C SER A 140 1.28 -16.66 12.09
N ARG A 141 0.76 -15.85 11.17
CA ARG A 141 0.39 -16.26 9.82
C ARG A 141 1.19 -15.47 8.81
N THR A 142 1.74 -16.15 7.81
CA THR A 142 2.43 -15.50 6.71
C THR A 142 1.46 -15.30 5.56
N TRP A 143 1.32 -14.05 5.14
CA TRP A 143 0.49 -13.63 4.02
C TRP A 143 1.41 -13.28 2.85
N ARG A 144 1.40 -14.09 1.82
CA ARG A 144 2.23 -13.86 0.64
C ARG A 144 1.52 -12.92 -0.32
N LEU A 145 2.23 -11.90 -0.74
CA LEU A 145 1.76 -10.93 -1.72
C LEU A 145 2.16 -11.41 -3.13
N THR A 146 1.19 -11.59 -3.96
CA THR A 146 1.38 -11.99 -5.37
C THR A 146 1.31 -10.79 -6.28
#